data_381d2028c8f84968b8d166332a270402
#
_entry.id   381d2028c8f84968b8d166332a270402
#
_cell.length_a   1.000
_cell.length_b   1.000
_cell.length_c   1.000
_cell.angle_alpha   90.00
_cell.angle_beta   90.00
_cell.angle_gamma   90.00
#
_symmetry.space_group_name_H-M   'P 1'
#
loop_
_entity.id
_entity.type
_entity.pdbx_description
1 polymer ?
#
loop_
_entity_poly.entity_id
_entity_poly.type
_entity_poly.pdbx_seq_one_letter_code
_entity_poly.pdbx_strand_id
1 'polypeptide(L)'
;MWHASRAFLLVYLFAGVALAQNVAEPPLPIPANGHRLEYIILCGAPSLEKWEKFKNEPHDKYWGCFIRSSRTRIQQIEKILYGNPGAMITLLIYLDGYVSRSAQEHRNLVALIYTVRDKYRINLVAIRNGHDVIAYLNRGQPRGSVKIASFEFFGHSNQKCFMFDYSNQVASGSKSWLHEDDLAALKRNLFVRDSFVKSWGCHTGESMSEKFWSATGTRMIGAIGRTDYANRDDAVNGIVPILSSPDGRWVK
;
A
#
# COMPACT_ATOMS: atom_id res chain seq x y z
N MET A 1 -51.53 40.57 -41.39
CA MET A 1 -50.86 40.46 -40.07
C MET A 1 -50.51 39.06 -39.86
N TRP A 2 -49.21 38.72 -39.99
CA TRP A 2 -48.66 37.37 -39.84
C TRP A 2 -47.88 37.31 -38.51
N HIS A 3 -48.34 36.51 -37.57
CA HIS A 3 -47.61 36.22 -36.35
C HIS A 3 -46.74 35.00 -36.55
N ALA A 4 -45.42 35.20 -36.54
CA ALA A 4 -44.44 34.14 -36.55
C ALA A 4 -44.17 33.72 -35.10
N SER A 5 -44.60 32.50 -34.73
CA SER A 5 -44.23 31.85 -33.45
C SER A 5 -42.82 31.33 -33.56
N ARG A 6 -41.91 31.88 -32.77
CA ARG A 6 -40.57 31.33 -32.57
C ARG A 6 -40.59 30.23 -31.50
N ALA A 7 -40.46 29.00 -31.91
CA ALA A 7 -40.25 27.89 -30.99
C ALA A 7 -38.76 27.89 -30.52
N PHE A 8 -38.55 28.11 -29.24
CA PHE A 8 -37.24 27.94 -28.61
C PHE A 8 -37.04 26.44 -28.32
N LEU A 9 -36.07 25.82 -29.04
CA LEU A 9 -35.62 24.47 -28.78
C LEU A 9 -34.61 24.51 -27.61
N LEU A 10 -35.04 24.09 -26.40
CA LEU A 10 -34.16 23.92 -25.26
C LEU A 10 -33.39 22.60 -25.43
N VAL A 11 -32.12 22.67 -25.82
CA VAL A 11 -31.23 21.53 -25.83
C VAL A 11 -30.72 21.32 -24.41
N TYR A 12 -31.23 20.29 -23.72
CA TYR A 12 -30.66 19.81 -22.46
C TYR A 12 -29.40 19.03 -22.75
N LEU A 13 -28.23 19.64 -22.53
CA LEU A 13 -26.96 18.96 -22.43
C LEU A 13 -26.94 18.18 -21.10
N PHE A 14 -27.25 16.89 -21.14
CA PHE A 14 -26.93 15.97 -20.07
C PHE A 14 -25.43 15.80 -20.04
N ALA A 15 -24.73 16.58 -19.21
CA ALA A 15 -23.37 16.25 -18.78
C ALA A 15 -23.47 14.99 -17.92
N GLY A 16 -23.26 13.83 -18.54
CA GLY A 16 -23.10 12.58 -17.84
C GLY A 16 -21.84 12.66 -16.99
N VAL A 17 -22.00 12.91 -15.69
CA VAL A 17 -20.95 12.69 -14.71
C VAL A 17 -20.73 11.18 -14.68
N ALA A 18 -19.74 10.71 -15.42
CA ALA A 18 -19.25 9.35 -15.29
C ALA A 18 -18.71 9.23 -13.85
N LEU A 19 -19.49 8.65 -12.95
CA LEU A 19 -19.02 8.23 -11.63
C LEU A 19 -17.89 7.24 -11.91
N ALA A 20 -16.65 7.65 -11.65
CA ALA A 20 -15.49 6.79 -11.78
C ALA A 20 -15.68 5.65 -10.78
N GLN A 21 -16.08 4.48 -11.29
CA GLN A 21 -16.25 3.29 -10.46
C GLN A 21 -14.89 2.89 -9.92
N ASN A 22 -14.77 2.77 -8.60
CA ASN A 22 -13.60 2.18 -7.96
C ASN A 22 -13.43 0.75 -8.45
N VAL A 23 -12.19 0.36 -8.74
CA VAL A 23 -11.87 -1.02 -9.11
C VAL A 23 -12.21 -1.95 -7.95
N ALA A 24 -13.01 -2.99 -8.23
CA ALA A 24 -13.30 -4.02 -7.24
C ALA A 24 -12.01 -4.77 -6.85
N GLU A 25 -11.81 -4.98 -5.56
CA GLU A 25 -10.70 -5.76 -5.06
C GLU A 25 -10.95 -7.25 -5.34
N PRO A 26 -10.00 -7.96 -6.00
CA PRO A 26 -10.10 -9.39 -6.16
C PRO A 26 -9.96 -10.10 -4.81
N PRO A 27 -10.56 -11.29 -4.63
CA PRO A 27 -10.36 -12.08 -3.44
C PRO A 27 -8.89 -12.50 -3.30
N LEU A 28 -8.45 -12.72 -2.06
CA LEU A 28 -7.11 -13.27 -1.82
C LEU A 28 -7.04 -14.72 -2.33
N PRO A 29 -6.01 -15.09 -3.08
CA PRO A 29 -5.77 -16.49 -3.42
C PRO A 29 -5.58 -17.33 -2.16
N ILE A 30 -6.15 -18.51 -2.12
CA ILE A 30 -6.00 -19.47 -1.00
C ILE A 30 -5.12 -20.63 -1.47
N PRO A 31 -4.12 -21.07 -0.68
CA PRO A 31 -3.29 -22.20 -1.06
C PRO A 31 -4.13 -23.46 -1.22
N ALA A 32 -4.00 -24.11 -2.38
CA ALA A 32 -4.51 -25.47 -2.56
C ALA A 32 -3.62 -26.47 -1.82
N ASN A 33 -4.12 -27.68 -1.57
CA ASN A 33 -3.39 -28.73 -0.89
C ASN A 33 -2.02 -28.97 -1.56
N GLY A 34 -0.96 -28.95 -0.74
CA GLY A 34 0.43 -29.16 -1.18
C GLY A 34 1.12 -27.93 -1.79
N HIS A 35 0.41 -26.82 -2.03
CA HIS A 35 1.00 -25.58 -2.49
C HIS A 35 1.29 -24.62 -1.31
N ARG A 36 2.35 -23.83 -1.47
CA ARG A 36 2.72 -22.80 -0.50
C ARG A 36 2.61 -21.42 -1.15
N LEU A 37 1.91 -20.51 -0.47
CA LEU A 37 1.71 -19.13 -0.91
C LEU A 37 2.19 -18.16 0.16
N GLU A 38 2.81 -17.07 -0.30
CA GLU A 38 3.26 -15.99 0.57
C GLU A 38 2.42 -14.73 0.37
N TYR A 39 2.03 -14.13 1.49
CA TYR A 39 1.28 -12.88 1.58
C TYR A 39 2.22 -11.83 2.18
N ILE A 40 2.63 -10.87 1.37
CA ILE A 40 3.67 -9.90 1.73
C ILE A 40 3.02 -8.55 2.00
N ILE A 41 3.33 -8.00 3.15
CA ILE A 41 3.01 -6.63 3.51
C ILE A 41 4.32 -5.85 3.62
N LEU A 42 4.43 -4.78 2.83
CA LEU A 42 5.54 -3.82 2.89
C LEU A 42 5.06 -2.60 3.67
N CYS A 43 5.71 -2.33 4.80
CA CYS A 43 5.38 -1.23 5.70
C CYS A 43 6.51 -0.20 5.75
N GLY A 44 6.21 1.02 5.34
CA GLY A 44 7.06 2.18 5.55
C GLY A 44 7.02 2.67 7.00
N ALA A 45 7.82 3.67 7.30
CA ALA A 45 7.89 4.30 8.61
C ALA A 45 7.18 5.68 8.62
N PRO A 46 6.80 6.16 9.80
CA PRO A 46 6.19 7.48 9.96
C PRO A 46 7.18 8.60 9.70
N SER A 47 6.66 9.80 9.48
CA SER A 47 7.45 11.02 9.42
C SER A 47 8.17 11.29 10.75
N LEU A 48 9.30 11.99 10.70
CA LEU A 48 9.89 12.59 11.89
C LEU A 48 9.10 13.84 12.31
N GLU A 49 9.01 14.13 13.61
CA GLU A 49 8.24 15.26 14.16
C GLU A 49 8.58 16.60 13.53
N LYS A 50 9.87 16.82 13.20
CA LYS A 50 10.30 18.06 12.53
C LYS A 50 9.60 18.33 11.21
N TRP A 51 9.09 17.27 10.55
CA TRP A 51 8.34 17.36 9.28
C TRP A 51 6.84 17.48 9.49
N GLU A 52 6.31 17.03 10.63
CA GLU A 52 4.88 17.03 10.92
C GLU A 52 4.30 18.44 10.95
N LYS A 53 5.09 19.43 11.37
CA LYS A 53 4.68 20.84 11.35
C LYS A 53 4.39 21.38 9.95
N PHE A 54 4.94 20.75 8.91
CA PHE A 54 4.70 21.10 7.50
C PHE A 54 3.61 20.26 6.87
N LYS A 55 3.02 19.31 7.62
CA LYS A 55 1.96 18.44 7.15
C LYS A 55 0.61 18.94 7.62
N ASN A 56 -0.32 19.06 6.69
CA ASN A 56 -1.70 19.44 6.99
C ASN A 56 -2.53 18.26 7.46
N GLU A 57 -2.16 17.05 7.05
CA GLU A 57 -2.94 15.84 7.28
C GLU A 57 -2.64 15.24 8.67
N PRO A 58 -3.68 15.01 9.50
CA PRO A 58 -3.49 14.47 10.86
C PRO A 58 -2.85 13.08 10.89
N HIS A 59 -3.04 12.26 9.86
CA HIS A 59 -2.50 10.90 9.83
C HIS A 59 -0.97 10.87 9.83
N ASP A 60 -0.32 11.88 9.28
CA ASP A 60 1.14 11.97 9.24
C ASP A 60 1.77 12.18 10.62
N LYS A 61 0.98 12.62 11.61
CA LYS A 61 1.44 12.93 12.96
C LYS A 61 1.45 11.74 13.90
N TYR A 62 0.84 10.63 13.52
CA TYR A 62 0.76 9.47 14.36
C TYR A 62 1.76 8.39 13.92
N TRP A 63 2.73 8.08 14.80
CA TRP A 63 3.76 7.08 14.51
C TRP A 63 3.23 5.71 14.08
N GLY A 64 2.04 5.35 14.53
CA GLY A 64 1.46 4.03 14.31
C GLY A 64 0.60 3.90 13.05
N CYS A 65 0.40 4.96 12.25
CA CYS A 65 -0.54 4.96 11.12
C CYS A 65 -0.33 3.77 10.16
N PHE A 66 0.88 3.56 9.68
CA PHE A 66 1.16 2.49 8.72
C PHE A 66 1.22 1.11 9.36
N ILE A 67 1.89 0.98 10.51
CA ILE A 67 2.01 -0.33 11.18
C ILE A 67 0.66 -0.81 11.72
N ARG A 68 -0.25 0.08 12.12
CA ARG A 68 -1.60 -0.30 12.52
C ARG A 68 -2.40 -0.83 11.34
N SER A 69 -2.38 -0.14 10.20
CA SER A 69 -3.04 -0.60 8.98
C SER A 69 -2.47 -1.94 8.51
N SER A 70 -1.14 -2.08 8.51
CA SER A 70 -0.46 -3.33 8.21
C SER A 70 -0.91 -4.46 9.15
N ARG A 71 -0.98 -4.21 10.47
CA ARG A 71 -1.47 -5.18 11.46
C ARG A 71 -2.91 -5.59 11.19
N THR A 72 -3.78 -4.64 10.88
CA THR A 72 -5.18 -4.93 10.53
C THR A 72 -5.25 -5.84 9.32
N ARG A 73 -4.45 -5.54 8.31
CA ARG A 73 -4.41 -6.38 7.11
C ARG A 73 -3.89 -7.78 7.42
N ILE A 74 -2.88 -7.92 8.27
CA ILE A 74 -2.42 -9.22 8.77
C ILE A 74 -3.57 -9.99 9.43
N GLN A 75 -4.36 -9.35 10.29
CA GLN A 75 -5.51 -9.97 10.93
C GLN A 75 -6.56 -10.46 9.93
N GLN A 76 -6.85 -9.67 8.91
CA GLN A 76 -7.79 -10.04 7.86
C GLN A 76 -7.29 -11.26 7.07
N ILE A 77 -6.01 -11.23 6.67
CA ILE A 77 -5.37 -12.34 5.95
C ILE A 77 -5.38 -13.60 6.82
N GLU A 78 -4.97 -13.51 8.08
CA GLU A 78 -4.96 -14.63 9.02
C GLU A 78 -6.36 -15.24 9.19
N LYS A 79 -7.39 -14.39 9.31
CA LYS A 79 -8.79 -14.85 9.41
C LYS A 79 -9.25 -15.63 8.17
N ILE A 80 -8.88 -15.15 6.97
CA ILE A 80 -9.23 -15.81 5.70
C ILE A 80 -8.49 -17.15 5.56
N LEU A 81 -7.23 -17.19 6.01
CA LEU A 81 -6.33 -18.33 5.84
C LEU A 81 -6.28 -19.25 7.07
N TYR A 82 -7.17 -19.04 8.01
CA TYR A 82 -7.13 -19.74 9.31
C TYR A 82 -6.95 -21.27 9.15
N GLY A 83 -5.89 -21.77 9.80
CA GLY A 83 -5.57 -23.20 9.76
C GLY A 83 -4.98 -23.72 8.45
N ASN A 84 -4.72 -22.87 7.45
CA ASN A 84 -4.11 -23.31 6.20
C ASN A 84 -2.57 -23.40 6.31
N PRO A 85 -1.97 -24.62 6.33
CA PRO A 85 -0.54 -24.81 6.53
C PRO A 85 0.31 -24.34 5.33
N GLY A 86 -0.30 -24.13 4.18
CA GLY A 86 0.36 -23.62 2.97
C GLY A 86 0.50 -22.09 2.96
N ALA A 87 -0.13 -21.38 3.90
CA ALA A 87 -0.11 -19.93 3.96
C ALA A 87 1.04 -19.41 4.82
N MET A 88 1.75 -18.41 4.32
CA MET A 88 2.82 -17.72 5.03
C MET A 88 2.65 -16.22 4.90
N ILE A 89 2.60 -15.50 6.02
CA ILE A 89 2.52 -14.05 6.04
C ILE A 89 3.89 -13.47 6.35
N THR A 90 4.32 -12.48 5.55
CA THR A 90 5.59 -11.79 5.74
C THR A 90 5.36 -10.28 5.83
N LEU A 91 5.90 -9.67 6.88
CA LEU A 91 5.99 -8.23 7.05
C LEU A 91 7.39 -7.76 6.70
N LEU A 92 7.56 -7.10 5.56
CA LEU A 92 8.74 -6.32 5.22
C LEU A 92 8.57 -4.93 5.82
N ILE A 93 9.52 -4.48 6.63
CA ILE A 93 9.38 -3.21 7.34
C ILE A 93 10.65 -2.39 7.37
N TYR A 94 10.53 -1.08 7.13
CA TYR A 94 11.63 -0.14 7.27
C TYR A 94 11.82 0.24 8.76
N LEU A 95 12.59 -0.59 9.48
CA LEU A 95 12.76 -0.44 10.93
C LEU A 95 13.53 0.84 11.33
N ASP A 96 14.48 1.31 10.51
CA ASP A 96 15.32 2.46 10.84
C ASP A 96 14.50 3.73 11.09
N GLY A 97 13.40 3.90 10.37
CA GLY A 97 12.48 5.01 10.61
C GLY A 97 11.78 4.91 11.96
N TYR A 98 11.40 3.70 12.37
CA TYR A 98 10.80 3.46 13.71
C TYR A 98 11.83 3.61 14.84
N VAL A 99 13.10 3.24 14.62
CA VAL A 99 14.19 3.52 15.57
C VAL A 99 14.33 5.02 15.73
N SER A 100 14.41 5.78 14.64
CA SER A 100 14.53 7.24 14.67
C SER A 100 13.32 7.90 15.36
N ARG A 101 12.11 7.42 15.08
CA ARG A 101 10.89 7.93 15.69
C ARG A 101 10.77 7.53 17.17
N SER A 102 11.29 6.40 17.59
CA SER A 102 11.29 5.94 18.99
C SER A 102 11.91 6.96 19.93
N ALA A 103 13.00 7.64 19.49
CA ALA A 103 13.65 8.67 20.28
C ALA A 103 12.75 9.91 20.49
N GLN A 104 11.92 10.25 19.50
CA GLN A 104 10.99 11.40 19.57
C GLN A 104 9.76 11.09 20.41
N GLU A 105 9.25 9.85 20.31
CA GLU A 105 8.09 9.38 21.07
C GLU A 105 8.46 8.97 22.51
N HIS A 106 9.73 8.99 22.90
CA HIS A 106 10.22 8.47 24.18
C HIS A 106 9.70 7.06 24.48
N ARG A 107 9.60 6.23 23.44
CA ARG A 107 8.98 4.90 23.50
C ARG A 107 9.68 3.93 22.56
N ASN A 108 9.90 2.70 22.99
CA ASN A 108 10.48 1.66 22.14
C ASN A 108 9.45 1.14 21.12
N LEU A 109 9.34 1.81 19.97
CA LEU A 109 8.40 1.44 18.91
C LEU A 109 8.79 0.12 18.24
N VAL A 110 10.07 -0.18 18.15
CA VAL A 110 10.57 -1.43 17.57
C VAL A 110 10.10 -2.64 18.39
N ALA A 111 10.15 -2.55 19.72
CA ALA A 111 9.61 -3.60 20.59
C ALA A 111 8.10 -3.81 20.36
N LEU A 112 7.35 -2.73 20.15
CA LEU A 112 5.90 -2.84 19.82
C LEU A 112 5.66 -3.52 18.47
N ILE A 113 6.50 -3.27 17.48
CA ILE A 113 6.42 -3.94 16.18
C ILE A 113 6.69 -5.44 16.33
N TYR A 114 7.67 -5.83 17.14
CA TYR A 114 7.93 -7.24 17.41
C TYR A 114 6.75 -7.95 18.09
N THR A 115 5.91 -7.25 18.88
CA THR A 115 4.69 -7.85 19.40
C THR A 115 3.71 -8.27 18.31
N VAL A 116 3.68 -7.56 17.16
CA VAL A 116 2.88 -7.96 15.98
C VAL A 116 3.39 -9.26 15.40
N ARG A 117 4.72 -9.38 15.20
CA ARG A 117 5.37 -10.61 14.75
C ARG A 117 5.00 -11.80 15.64
N ASP A 118 5.16 -11.63 16.95
CA ASP A 118 4.99 -12.71 17.91
C ASP A 118 3.52 -13.13 18.06
N LYS A 119 2.61 -12.14 18.10
CA LYS A 119 1.16 -12.38 18.21
C LYS A 119 0.62 -13.17 17.02
N TYR A 120 1.02 -12.80 15.80
CA TYR A 120 0.50 -13.40 14.57
C TYR A 120 1.43 -14.47 13.98
N ARG A 121 2.56 -14.76 14.64
CA ARG A 121 3.56 -15.76 14.21
C ARG A 121 3.98 -15.59 12.74
N ILE A 122 4.16 -14.33 12.33
CA ILE A 122 4.52 -13.96 10.97
C ILE A 122 6.04 -13.85 10.81
N ASN A 123 6.52 -13.95 9.56
CA ASN A 123 7.88 -13.55 9.24
C ASN A 123 7.98 -12.03 9.29
N LEU A 124 8.95 -11.51 10.05
CA LEU A 124 9.28 -10.09 10.04
C LEU A 124 10.69 -9.93 9.48
N VAL A 125 10.80 -9.13 8.42
CA VAL A 125 12.06 -8.87 7.72
C VAL A 125 12.31 -7.37 7.68
N ALA A 126 13.39 -6.93 8.30
CA ALA A 126 13.82 -5.54 8.22
C ALA A 126 14.40 -5.26 6.82
N ILE A 127 13.95 -4.17 6.22
CA ILE A 127 14.50 -3.64 4.98
C ILE A 127 15.16 -2.28 5.24
N ARG A 128 16.16 -1.91 4.44
CA ARG A 128 16.86 -0.63 4.51
C ARG A 128 16.59 0.26 3.31
N ASN A 129 16.23 -0.34 2.18
CA ASN A 129 16.04 0.38 0.92
C ASN A 129 15.23 -0.45 -0.09
N GLY A 130 14.96 0.11 -1.26
CA GLY A 130 14.24 -0.55 -2.34
C GLY A 130 14.92 -1.81 -2.87
N HIS A 131 16.25 -1.85 -2.88
CA HIS A 131 16.97 -3.03 -3.33
C HIS A 131 16.74 -4.25 -2.40
N ASP A 132 16.61 -4.03 -1.09
CA ASP A 132 16.27 -5.10 -0.14
C ASP A 132 14.86 -5.65 -0.45
N VAL A 133 13.90 -4.79 -0.82
CA VAL A 133 12.56 -5.22 -1.26
C VAL A 133 12.63 -6.06 -2.52
N ILE A 134 13.32 -5.59 -3.56
CA ILE A 134 13.51 -6.33 -4.82
C ILE A 134 14.22 -7.67 -4.55
N ALA A 135 15.25 -7.65 -3.73
CA ALA A 135 15.98 -8.86 -3.37
C ALA A 135 15.07 -9.87 -2.66
N TYR A 136 14.24 -9.42 -1.73
CA TYR A 136 13.32 -10.28 -1.03
C TYR A 136 12.24 -10.84 -1.96
N LEU A 137 11.60 -10.01 -2.77
CA LEU A 137 10.59 -10.46 -3.74
C LEU A 137 11.18 -11.54 -4.66
N ASN A 138 12.41 -11.37 -5.13
CA ASN A 138 13.06 -12.28 -6.05
C ASN A 138 13.53 -13.61 -5.39
N ARG A 139 13.98 -13.59 -4.12
CA ARG A 139 14.69 -14.71 -3.50
C ARG A 139 14.53 -14.86 -1.98
N GLY A 140 13.67 -14.10 -1.36
CA GLY A 140 13.38 -14.26 0.09
C GLY A 140 12.77 -15.61 0.43
N GLN A 141 12.15 -16.25 -0.56
CA GLN A 141 11.65 -17.62 -0.52
C GLN A 141 12.10 -18.37 -1.79
N PRO A 142 12.09 -19.72 -1.79
CA PRO A 142 12.33 -20.52 -3.01
C PRO A 142 11.17 -20.32 -3.99
N ARG A 143 11.24 -19.30 -4.84
CA ARG A 143 10.16 -18.84 -5.73
C ARG A 143 9.67 -19.87 -6.76
N GLY A 144 10.40 -20.96 -6.94
CA GLY A 144 9.93 -22.11 -7.70
C GLY A 144 8.73 -22.81 -7.06
N SER A 145 8.72 -22.92 -5.73
CA SER A 145 7.71 -23.64 -4.93
C SER A 145 6.87 -22.75 -4.03
N VAL A 146 7.29 -21.52 -3.74
CA VAL A 146 6.55 -20.56 -2.90
C VAL A 146 6.25 -19.30 -3.74
N LYS A 147 5.05 -19.19 -4.26
CA LYS A 147 4.61 -18.02 -5.03
C LYS A 147 4.03 -16.94 -4.16
N ILE A 148 4.06 -15.69 -4.64
CA ILE A 148 3.46 -14.56 -3.97
C ILE A 148 1.97 -14.50 -4.32
N ALA A 149 1.11 -14.61 -3.31
CA ALA A 149 -0.34 -14.50 -3.42
C ALA A 149 -0.83 -13.06 -3.24
N SER A 150 -0.15 -12.29 -2.37
CA SER A 150 -0.43 -10.86 -2.27
C SER A 150 0.85 -10.06 -1.97
N PHE A 151 0.85 -8.81 -2.45
CA PHE A 151 1.85 -7.82 -2.12
C PHE A 151 1.15 -6.49 -1.88
N GLU A 152 1.22 -5.99 -0.65
CA GLU A 152 0.52 -4.77 -0.25
C GLU A 152 1.49 -3.78 0.38
N PHE A 153 1.46 -2.51 -0.07
CA PHE A 153 2.30 -1.45 0.47
C PHE A 153 1.48 -0.48 1.33
N PHE A 154 1.97 -0.22 2.55
CA PHE A 154 1.46 0.77 3.48
C PHE A 154 2.58 1.76 3.82
N GLY A 155 2.42 3.01 3.42
CA GLY A 155 3.45 4.02 3.60
C GLY A 155 3.19 5.27 2.78
N HIS A 156 4.11 6.21 2.89
CA HIS A 156 4.16 7.38 2.03
C HIS A 156 4.54 7.00 0.60
N SER A 157 3.99 7.71 -0.36
CA SER A 157 4.32 7.50 -1.77
C SER A 157 4.03 8.74 -2.61
N ASN A 158 4.57 8.73 -3.79
CA ASN A 158 4.18 9.59 -4.90
C ASN A 158 3.92 8.73 -6.15
N GLN A 159 3.77 9.36 -7.30
CA GLN A 159 3.48 8.67 -8.56
C GLN A 159 4.49 7.56 -8.90
N LYS A 160 5.77 7.77 -8.52
CA LYS A 160 6.91 6.97 -8.97
C LYS A 160 7.63 6.19 -7.86
N CYS A 161 7.35 6.50 -6.59
CA CYS A 161 8.10 5.94 -5.47
C CYS A 161 7.20 5.46 -4.35
N PHE A 162 7.53 4.30 -3.78
CA PHE A 162 7.20 3.98 -2.39
C PHE A 162 8.28 4.61 -1.52
N MET A 163 7.92 5.58 -0.69
CA MET A 163 8.82 6.26 0.22
C MET A 163 8.73 5.60 1.59
N PHE A 164 9.87 5.15 2.14
CA PHE A 164 9.85 4.37 3.36
C PHE A 164 9.86 5.22 4.62
N ASP A 165 10.22 6.51 4.52
CA ASP A 165 10.11 7.48 5.61
C ASP A 165 10.04 8.92 5.09
N TYR A 166 9.87 9.87 6.03
CA TYR A 166 10.08 11.29 5.80
C TYR A 166 11.20 11.80 6.74
N SER A 167 12.42 11.44 6.42
CA SER A 167 13.61 11.75 7.26
C SER A 167 14.64 12.63 6.57
N ASN A 168 14.42 13.02 5.31
CA ASN A 168 15.33 13.83 4.53
C ASN A 168 14.77 15.25 4.32
N GLN A 169 15.66 16.24 4.25
CA GLN A 169 15.32 17.64 4.01
C GLN A 169 15.20 18.00 2.53
N VAL A 170 15.58 17.10 1.63
CA VAL A 170 15.46 17.31 0.20
C VAL A 170 14.02 17.14 -0.29
N ALA A 171 13.74 17.54 -1.51
CA ALA A 171 12.40 17.57 -2.10
C ALA A 171 11.67 16.20 -2.09
N SER A 172 12.39 15.08 -2.10
CA SER A 172 11.82 13.75 -1.99
C SER A 172 11.26 13.45 -0.59
N GLY A 173 11.77 14.11 0.44
CA GLY A 173 11.36 13.90 1.82
C GLY A 173 11.77 12.55 2.42
N SER A 174 12.40 11.66 1.70
CA SER A 174 12.74 10.30 2.15
C SER A 174 14.22 9.99 2.00
N LYS A 175 14.78 9.25 2.95
CA LYS A 175 16.14 8.67 2.86
C LYS A 175 16.15 7.36 2.09
N SER A 176 15.01 6.67 2.05
CA SER A 176 14.91 5.34 1.49
C SER A 176 13.59 5.18 0.75
N TRP A 177 13.66 4.64 -0.43
CA TRP A 177 12.52 4.46 -1.32
C TRP A 177 12.74 3.26 -2.24
N LEU A 178 11.64 2.82 -2.86
CA LEU A 178 11.63 1.97 -4.05
C LEU A 178 11.08 2.78 -5.21
N HIS A 179 11.92 3.07 -6.21
CA HIS A 179 11.51 3.79 -7.41
C HIS A 179 10.88 2.83 -8.43
N GLU A 180 9.99 3.34 -9.28
CA GLU A 180 9.33 2.53 -10.30
C GLU A 180 10.31 1.90 -11.31
N ASP A 181 11.46 2.54 -11.57
CA ASP A 181 12.48 2.00 -12.46
C ASP A 181 13.22 0.79 -11.86
N ASP A 182 13.30 0.70 -10.52
CA ASP A 182 13.90 -0.45 -9.82
C ASP A 182 13.09 -1.73 -10.05
N LEU A 183 11.80 -1.61 -10.38
CA LEU A 183 10.91 -2.74 -10.62
C LEU A 183 11.36 -3.61 -11.80
N ALA A 184 12.13 -3.05 -12.75
CA ALA A 184 12.72 -3.80 -13.86
C ALA A 184 13.63 -4.95 -13.40
N ALA A 185 14.17 -4.88 -12.17
CA ALA A 185 14.98 -5.94 -11.58
C ALA A 185 14.15 -7.09 -10.97
N LEU A 186 12.83 -7.02 -10.97
CA LEU A 186 11.97 -8.12 -10.55
C LEU A 186 11.99 -9.26 -11.58
N LYS A 187 12.06 -10.48 -11.08
CA LYS A 187 11.92 -11.67 -11.91
C LYS A 187 10.47 -11.83 -12.36
N ARG A 188 10.27 -12.42 -13.52
CA ARG A 188 8.94 -12.85 -13.96
C ARG A 188 8.48 -14.08 -13.17
N ASN A 189 7.17 -14.33 -13.17
CA ASN A 189 6.56 -15.51 -12.52
C ASN A 189 6.74 -15.60 -11.00
N LEU A 190 6.92 -14.47 -10.31
CA LEU A 190 6.96 -14.40 -8.84
C LEU A 190 5.57 -14.62 -8.23
N PHE A 191 4.56 -14.08 -8.90
CA PHE A 191 3.18 -14.02 -8.44
C PHE A 191 2.34 -15.18 -8.97
N VAL A 192 1.32 -15.58 -8.22
CA VAL A 192 0.25 -16.42 -8.78
C VAL A 192 -0.62 -15.59 -9.72
N ARG A 193 -1.36 -16.28 -10.62
CA ARG A 193 -2.17 -15.64 -11.67
C ARG A 193 -3.15 -14.60 -11.14
N ASP A 194 -3.85 -14.92 -10.04
CA ASP A 194 -4.90 -14.08 -9.46
C ASP A 194 -4.44 -13.38 -8.17
N SER A 195 -3.13 -13.08 -8.09
CA SER A 195 -2.55 -12.40 -6.93
C SER A 195 -3.20 -11.04 -6.65
N PHE A 196 -3.34 -10.73 -5.37
CA PHE A 196 -3.80 -9.45 -4.89
C PHE A 196 -2.60 -8.51 -4.67
N VAL A 197 -2.45 -7.51 -5.54
CA VAL A 197 -1.39 -6.50 -5.39
C VAL A 197 -2.02 -5.13 -5.27
N LYS A 198 -1.70 -4.43 -4.18
CA LYS A 198 -2.25 -3.09 -3.91
C LYS A 198 -1.25 -2.19 -3.21
N SER A 199 -1.16 -0.96 -3.67
CA SER A 199 -0.53 0.13 -2.93
C SER A 199 -1.61 0.96 -2.24
N TRP A 200 -1.48 1.09 -0.93
CA TRP A 200 -2.33 1.95 -0.11
C TRP A 200 -1.77 3.37 0.04
N GLY A 201 -0.66 3.66 -0.64
CA GLY A 201 -0.03 4.98 -0.66
C GLY A 201 -0.65 5.92 -1.69
N CYS A 202 -0.34 7.21 -1.55
CA CYS A 202 -0.82 8.29 -2.42
C CYS A 202 -0.28 8.16 -3.85
N HIS A 203 -1.08 8.50 -4.86
CA HIS A 203 -0.67 8.72 -6.26
C HIS A 203 -0.06 7.52 -7.00
N THR A 204 -0.01 6.33 -6.42
CA THR A 204 0.67 5.17 -7.03
C THR A 204 -0.03 4.60 -8.26
N GLY A 205 -1.31 4.92 -8.45
CA GLY A 205 -2.07 4.58 -9.66
C GLY A 205 -1.71 5.44 -10.88
N GLU A 206 -0.97 6.53 -10.68
CA GLU A 206 -0.66 7.48 -11.74
C GLU A 206 0.56 7.08 -12.59
N SER A 207 1.47 6.24 -12.07
CA SER A 207 2.64 5.71 -12.79
C SER A 207 3.07 4.34 -12.29
N MET A 208 3.34 4.19 -10.99
CA MET A 208 3.90 2.97 -10.37
C MET A 208 3.10 1.70 -10.73
N SER A 209 1.76 1.77 -10.80
CA SER A 209 0.91 0.61 -11.15
C SER A 209 1.20 0.07 -12.54
N GLU A 210 1.35 0.93 -13.53
CA GLU A 210 1.68 0.55 -14.91
C GLU A 210 3.08 -0.06 -15.00
N LYS A 211 4.06 0.54 -14.31
CA LYS A 211 5.42 0.02 -14.27
C LYS A 211 5.50 -1.34 -13.58
N PHE A 212 4.74 -1.52 -12.48
CA PHE A 212 4.66 -2.80 -11.79
C PHE A 212 4.11 -3.90 -12.71
N TRP A 213 3.03 -3.60 -13.45
CA TRP A 213 2.49 -4.52 -14.43
C TRP A 213 3.50 -4.86 -15.55
N SER A 214 4.15 -3.85 -16.11
CA SER A 214 5.16 -4.04 -17.16
C SER A 214 6.32 -4.93 -16.70
N ALA A 215 6.76 -4.79 -15.44
CA ALA A 215 7.86 -5.56 -14.88
C ALA A 215 7.46 -7.01 -14.55
N THR A 216 6.28 -7.22 -13.96
CA THR A 216 5.89 -8.50 -13.36
C THR A 216 4.84 -9.28 -14.14
N GLY A 217 4.08 -8.63 -15.01
CA GLY A 217 2.86 -9.18 -15.62
C GLY A 217 1.66 -9.22 -14.68
N THR A 218 1.79 -8.67 -13.47
CA THR A 218 0.74 -8.64 -12.44
C THR A 218 0.24 -7.21 -12.26
N ARG A 219 -1.08 -7.02 -12.31
CA ARG A 219 -1.66 -5.69 -12.12
C ARG A 219 -1.65 -5.30 -10.65
N MET A 220 -1.25 -4.07 -10.38
CA MET A 220 -1.27 -3.46 -9.05
C MET A 220 -2.40 -2.42 -8.97
N ILE A 221 -3.24 -2.53 -7.96
CA ILE A 221 -4.22 -1.49 -7.63
C ILE A 221 -3.46 -0.34 -6.95
N GLY A 222 -3.64 0.87 -7.45
CA GLY A 222 -3.03 2.09 -6.90
C GLY A 222 -4.04 3.24 -6.86
N ALA A 223 -3.77 4.24 -6.04
CA ALA A 223 -4.61 5.44 -5.93
C ALA A 223 -4.25 6.47 -7.01
N ILE A 224 -5.24 7.00 -7.68
CA ILE A 224 -5.18 8.34 -8.28
C ILE A 224 -5.53 9.31 -7.16
N GLY A 225 -4.64 10.26 -6.89
CA GLY A 225 -4.78 11.19 -5.76
C GLY A 225 -4.26 10.65 -4.44
N ARG A 226 -4.71 11.25 -3.34
CA ARG A 226 -4.21 11.00 -1.99
C ARG A 226 -5.02 9.93 -1.27
N THR A 227 -4.34 9.26 -0.34
CA THR A 227 -4.93 8.34 0.63
C THR A 227 -4.75 8.86 2.04
N ASP A 228 -5.66 8.53 2.93
CA ASP A 228 -5.64 8.93 4.34
C ASP A 228 -5.69 7.70 5.25
N TYR A 229 -4.82 7.72 6.27
CA TYR A 229 -4.69 6.71 7.31
C TYR A 229 -5.32 7.15 8.64
N ALA A 230 -5.96 8.33 8.68
CA ALA A 230 -6.33 9.02 9.91
C ALA A 230 -7.71 8.70 10.46
N ASN A 231 -8.41 7.70 9.95
CA ASN A 231 -9.70 7.39 10.55
C ASN A 231 -9.52 6.96 12.01
N ARG A 232 -9.65 7.94 12.93
CA ARG A 232 -9.33 7.81 14.36
C ARG A 232 -10.33 7.00 15.15
N ASP A 233 -11.57 6.92 14.66
CA ASP A 233 -12.68 6.31 15.40
C ASP A 233 -12.61 4.78 15.38
N ASP A 234 -11.86 4.20 14.46
CA ASP A 234 -11.61 2.76 14.38
C ASP A 234 -10.32 2.30 15.06
N ALA A 235 -9.88 2.98 16.09
CA ALA A 235 -8.66 2.66 16.83
C ALA A 235 -8.58 1.19 17.29
N VAL A 236 -9.72 0.51 17.44
CA VAL A 236 -9.83 -0.88 17.84
C VAL A 236 -9.86 -1.84 16.64
N ASN A 237 -10.51 -1.46 15.52
CA ASN A 237 -10.75 -2.33 14.38
C ASN A 237 -9.71 -2.21 13.27
N GLY A 238 -8.77 -1.27 13.40
CA GLY A 238 -7.70 -1.03 12.42
C GLY A 238 -8.20 -0.47 11.10
N ILE A 239 -7.45 0.47 10.60
CA ILE A 239 -7.85 1.34 9.52
C ILE A 239 -7.37 0.75 8.20
N VAL A 240 -8.30 0.53 7.29
CA VAL A 240 -8.00 0.46 5.87
C VAL A 240 -7.91 1.90 5.37
N PRO A 241 -6.80 2.31 4.73
CA PRO A 241 -6.69 3.65 4.19
C PRO A 241 -7.80 3.96 3.19
N ILE A 242 -8.32 5.18 3.25
CA ILE A 242 -9.36 5.67 2.35
C ILE A 242 -8.78 6.68 1.36
N LEU A 243 -9.49 6.92 0.26
CA LEU A 243 -9.17 8.03 -0.66
C LEU A 243 -9.59 9.35 -0.02
N SER A 244 -8.69 10.33 -0.01
CA SER A 244 -8.93 11.66 0.58
C SER A 244 -8.98 12.79 -0.45
N SER A 245 -8.54 12.57 -1.68
CA SER A 245 -8.73 13.54 -2.77
C SER A 245 -10.18 13.52 -3.27
N PRO A 246 -10.80 14.68 -3.58
CA PRO A 246 -12.19 14.75 -4.08
C PRO A 246 -12.45 13.88 -5.32
N ASP A 247 -11.48 13.84 -6.25
CA ASP A 247 -11.55 13.03 -7.47
C ASP A 247 -10.74 11.74 -7.35
N GLY A 248 -10.41 11.34 -6.11
CA GLY A 248 -9.64 10.14 -5.82
C GLY A 248 -10.37 8.89 -6.27
N ARG A 249 -9.62 7.95 -6.85
CA ARG A 249 -10.13 6.63 -7.23
C ARG A 249 -9.05 5.58 -7.22
N TRP A 250 -9.44 4.35 -7.01
CA TRP A 250 -8.57 3.19 -7.19
C TRP A 250 -8.58 2.78 -8.67
N VAL A 251 -7.38 2.55 -9.23
CA VAL A 251 -7.17 2.06 -10.60
C VAL A 251 -6.31 0.81 -10.59
N LYS A 252 -6.38 0.01 -11.70
CA LYS A 252 -5.65 -1.25 -11.84
C LYS A 252 -5.01 -1.36 -13.22
#